data_f8a4098dfd5aa7d634c31abf705188ed
#
_entry.id   f8a4098dfd5aa7d634c31abf705188ed
#
_cell.length_a   1.000
_cell.length_b   1.000
_cell.length_c   1.000
_cell.angle_alpha   90.00
_cell.angle_beta   90.00
_cell.angle_gamma   90.00
#
_symmetry.space_group_name_H-M   'P 1'
#
loop_
_entity.id
_entity.type
_entity.pdbx_description
1 polymer ?
#
loop_
_entity_poly.entity_id
_entity_poly.type
_entity_poly.pdbx_seq_one_letter_code
_entity_poly.pdbx_strand_id
1 'polypeptide(L)'
;MCQYAKKCGGCDYQGLSYEKQLKEKQEYVRKNVGEFCRVLPIIGMENPYHYRNKVHAVFDIAKGGSVISGVYKAGTHDVVNIDSCQIEDETADAIIHDIRGLLRSFKIKTYDEDTGYGLLRHVLVRRGFHSGEVMVVLVLGSPILPSKNNFVKALRKLCLLYTSDADDD
;
A
#
# COMPACT_ATOMS: atom_id res chain seq x y z
N MET A 1 -16.11 -11.14 0.33
CA MET A 1 -16.05 -9.99 -0.63
C MET A 1 -15.37 -8.84 0.08
N CYS A 2 -14.42 -8.15 -0.54
CA CYS A 2 -13.71 -7.02 0.06
C CYS A 2 -14.68 -5.86 0.35
N GLN A 3 -14.60 -5.29 1.56
CA GLN A 3 -15.47 -4.17 1.98
C GLN A 3 -15.25 -2.89 1.16
N TYR A 4 -14.09 -2.75 0.52
CA TYR A 4 -13.72 -1.59 -0.30
C TYR A 4 -14.00 -1.77 -1.79
N ALA A 5 -14.48 -2.95 -2.24
CA ALA A 5 -14.60 -3.34 -3.65
C ALA A 5 -15.34 -2.32 -4.54
N LYS A 6 -16.34 -1.62 -3.99
CA LYS A 6 -17.13 -0.63 -4.73
C LYS A 6 -16.43 0.72 -4.94
N LYS A 7 -15.35 0.99 -4.19
CA LYS A 7 -14.66 2.30 -4.18
C LYS A 7 -13.20 2.18 -4.58
N CYS A 8 -12.54 1.10 -4.16
CA CYS A 8 -11.14 0.84 -4.41
C CYS A 8 -10.95 0.23 -5.80
N GLY A 9 -10.10 0.84 -6.64
CA GLY A 9 -9.73 0.33 -7.97
C GLY A 9 -8.53 -0.62 -7.97
N GLY A 10 -8.12 -1.17 -6.82
CA GLY A 10 -6.88 -1.95 -6.70
C GLY A 10 -6.96 -3.40 -7.16
N CYS A 11 -8.14 -3.92 -7.50
CA CYS A 11 -8.35 -5.32 -7.87
C CYS A 11 -9.32 -5.49 -9.03
N ASP A 12 -8.85 -5.98 -10.18
CA ASP A 12 -9.65 -6.15 -11.38
C ASP A 12 -10.66 -7.32 -11.29
N TYR A 13 -10.34 -8.34 -10.48
CA TYR A 13 -11.14 -9.57 -10.36
C TYR A 13 -12.00 -9.62 -9.09
N GLN A 14 -12.36 -8.46 -8.54
CA GLN A 14 -13.22 -8.40 -7.35
C GLN A 14 -14.59 -9.05 -7.59
N GLY A 15 -15.01 -9.88 -6.62
CA GLY A 15 -16.29 -10.58 -6.68
C GLY A 15 -16.26 -11.93 -7.39
N LEU A 16 -15.15 -12.30 -8.03
CA LEU A 16 -14.97 -13.64 -8.60
C LEU A 16 -14.31 -14.57 -7.57
N SER A 17 -14.74 -15.84 -7.56
CA SER A 17 -14.00 -16.88 -6.84
C SER A 17 -12.60 -17.05 -7.44
N TYR A 18 -11.63 -17.48 -6.62
CA TYR A 18 -10.26 -17.62 -7.09
C TYR A 18 -10.13 -18.60 -8.27
N GLU A 19 -10.90 -19.68 -8.27
CA GLU A 19 -10.97 -20.62 -9.38
C GLU A 19 -11.45 -19.95 -10.69
N LYS A 20 -12.46 -19.08 -10.59
CA LYS A 20 -12.93 -18.31 -11.77
C LYS A 20 -11.85 -17.33 -12.25
N GLN A 21 -11.16 -16.66 -11.32
CA GLN A 21 -10.03 -15.78 -11.67
C GLN A 21 -8.93 -16.54 -12.42
N LEU A 22 -8.56 -17.74 -11.94
CA LEU A 22 -7.57 -18.59 -12.61
C LEU A 22 -8.05 -19.00 -14.02
N LYS A 23 -9.31 -19.38 -14.14
CA LYS A 23 -9.89 -19.74 -15.45
C LYS A 23 -9.85 -18.58 -16.43
N GLU A 24 -10.29 -17.40 -16.04
CA GLU A 24 -10.27 -16.22 -16.91
C GLU A 24 -8.84 -15.83 -17.33
N LYS A 25 -7.89 -15.87 -16.39
CA LYS A 25 -6.47 -15.61 -16.69
C LYS A 25 -5.91 -16.65 -17.69
N GLN A 26 -6.22 -17.92 -17.50
CA GLN A 26 -5.83 -18.99 -18.41
C GLN A 26 -6.39 -18.78 -19.82
N GLU A 27 -7.68 -18.46 -19.92
CA GLU A 27 -8.34 -18.18 -21.20
C GLU A 27 -7.76 -16.95 -21.90
N TYR A 28 -7.49 -15.87 -21.10
CA TYR A 28 -6.84 -14.67 -21.64
C TYR A 28 -5.48 -14.98 -22.27
N VAL A 29 -4.63 -15.76 -21.59
CA VAL A 29 -3.33 -16.16 -22.11
C VAL A 29 -3.48 -17.04 -23.35
N ARG A 30 -4.39 -18.04 -23.34
CA ARG A 30 -4.65 -18.89 -24.49
C ARG A 30 -5.09 -18.10 -25.72
N LYS A 31 -5.97 -17.12 -25.53
CA LYS A 31 -6.45 -16.28 -26.62
C LYS A 31 -5.34 -15.45 -27.27
N ASN A 32 -4.37 -14.98 -26.48
CA ASN A 32 -3.34 -14.08 -27.00
C ASN A 32 -2.09 -14.79 -27.53
N VAL A 33 -1.74 -15.98 -27.00
CA VAL A 33 -0.50 -16.66 -27.39
C VAL A 33 -0.70 -18.12 -27.83
N GLY A 34 -1.91 -18.66 -27.72
CA GLY A 34 -2.19 -20.07 -28.04
C GLY A 34 -2.00 -20.44 -29.51
N GLU A 35 -2.03 -19.45 -30.40
CA GLU A 35 -1.73 -19.62 -31.84
C GLU A 35 -0.24 -19.88 -32.07
N PHE A 36 0.62 -19.30 -31.23
CA PHE A 36 2.07 -19.35 -31.38
C PHE A 36 2.74 -20.48 -30.59
N CYS A 37 2.14 -20.90 -29.48
CA CYS A 37 2.72 -21.94 -28.63
C CYS A 37 1.67 -22.64 -27.75
N ARG A 38 2.05 -23.83 -27.25
CA ARG A 38 1.24 -24.54 -26.26
C ARG A 38 1.22 -23.79 -24.93
N VAL A 39 0.06 -23.39 -24.48
CA VAL A 39 -0.15 -22.78 -23.15
C VAL A 39 -0.34 -23.88 -22.10
N LEU A 40 0.55 -23.95 -21.14
CA LEU A 40 0.46 -24.87 -20.02
C LEU A 40 -0.63 -24.44 -19.04
N PRO A 41 -1.13 -25.36 -18.18
CA PRO A 41 -2.07 -24.99 -17.11
C PRO A 41 -1.50 -23.91 -16.19
N ILE A 42 -2.36 -22.99 -15.79
CA ILE A 42 -1.99 -21.94 -14.83
C ILE A 42 -1.64 -22.55 -13.46
N ILE A 43 -0.59 -22.04 -12.85
CA ILE A 43 -0.21 -22.39 -11.49
C ILE A 43 -0.87 -21.38 -10.56
N GLY A 44 -1.79 -21.85 -9.73
CA GLY A 44 -2.45 -21.03 -8.71
C GLY A 44 -1.64 -20.93 -7.42
N MET A 45 -1.93 -19.91 -6.61
CA MET A 45 -1.43 -19.79 -5.24
C MET A 45 -2.28 -20.65 -4.30
N GLU A 46 -1.66 -21.26 -3.30
CA GLU A 46 -2.38 -21.98 -2.23
C GLU A 46 -3.20 -21.00 -1.39
N ASN A 47 -2.61 -19.85 -1.03
CA ASN A 47 -3.30 -18.76 -0.36
C ASN A 47 -3.20 -17.47 -1.18
N PRO A 48 -4.28 -17.04 -1.84
CA PRO A 48 -4.29 -15.84 -2.69
C PRO A 48 -4.55 -14.54 -1.91
N TYR A 49 -4.29 -14.53 -0.62
CA TYR A 49 -4.45 -13.37 0.25
C TYR A 49 -3.11 -12.91 0.80
N HIS A 50 -3.02 -11.63 1.14
CA HIS A 50 -1.86 -10.98 1.79
C HIS A 50 -0.51 -11.22 1.09
N TYR A 51 -0.54 -11.43 -0.24
CA TYR A 51 0.65 -11.73 -1.06
C TYR A 51 1.39 -10.49 -1.55
N ARG A 52 0.76 -9.32 -1.50
CA ARG A 52 1.35 -8.07 -2.00
C ARG A 52 2.29 -7.49 -0.97
N ASN A 53 3.57 -7.76 -1.14
CA ASN A 53 4.64 -7.36 -0.21
C ASN A 53 5.21 -5.95 -0.45
N LYS A 54 4.73 -5.24 -1.48
CA LYS A 54 5.03 -3.83 -1.75
C LYS A 54 3.72 -3.06 -1.76
N VAL A 55 3.53 -2.24 -0.73
CA VAL A 55 2.32 -1.43 -0.53
C VAL A 55 2.67 0.04 -0.68
N HIS A 56 1.85 0.78 -1.40
CA HIS A 56 2.00 2.20 -1.62
C HIS A 56 0.72 2.91 -1.21
N ALA A 57 0.76 3.59 -0.07
CA ALA A 57 -0.38 4.30 0.47
C ALA A 57 -0.26 5.82 0.27
N VAL A 58 -1.34 6.44 -0.14
CA VAL A 58 -1.55 7.89 -0.10
C VAL A 58 -2.19 8.29 1.22
N PHE A 59 -1.92 9.53 1.65
CA PHE A 59 -2.45 10.09 2.89
C PHE A 59 -3.24 11.35 2.60
N ASP A 60 -4.35 11.53 3.32
CA ASP A 60 -5.24 12.66 3.17
C ASP A 60 -5.95 12.99 4.48
N ILE A 61 -6.72 14.07 4.49
CA ILE A 61 -7.57 14.49 5.60
C ILE A 61 -9.04 14.26 5.22
N ALA A 62 -9.72 13.40 5.96
CA ALA A 62 -11.16 13.23 5.80
C ALA A 62 -11.92 14.51 6.15
N LYS A 63 -13.16 14.66 5.67
CA LYS A 63 -14.05 15.80 5.96
C LYS A 63 -14.21 16.09 7.46
N GLY A 64 -14.03 15.09 8.33
CA GLY A 64 -14.03 15.23 9.79
C GLY A 64 -12.69 15.60 10.42
N GLY A 65 -11.65 15.93 9.63
CA GLY A 65 -10.33 16.33 10.12
C GLY A 65 -9.41 15.18 10.56
N SER A 66 -9.83 13.92 10.42
CA SER A 66 -8.99 12.76 10.72
C SER A 66 -8.08 12.44 9.54
N VAL A 67 -6.84 12.03 9.84
CA VAL A 67 -5.93 11.49 8.82
C VAL A 67 -6.44 10.14 8.35
N ILE A 68 -6.53 9.97 7.06
CA ILE A 68 -6.86 8.72 6.36
C ILE A 68 -5.71 8.30 5.47
N SER A 69 -5.63 7.02 5.15
CA SER A 69 -4.66 6.51 4.18
C SER A 69 -5.24 5.34 3.41
N GLY A 70 -4.73 5.13 2.21
CA GLY A 70 -5.12 4.04 1.34
C GLY A 70 -4.72 4.30 -0.10
N VAL A 71 -5.65 4.11 -1.03
CA VAL A 71 -5.42 4.31 -2.47
C VAL A 71 -6.38 5.36 -3.02
N TYR A 72 -6.02 5.98 -4.12
CA TYR A 72 -6.95 6.84 -4.85
C TYR A 72 -8.11 6.02 -5.42
N LYS A 73 -9.31 6.57 -5.33
CA LYS A 73 -10.44 6.13 -6.12
C LYS A 73 -10.10 6.32 -7.61
N ALA A 74 -10.44 5.34 -8.44
CA ALA A 74 -10.11 5.37 -9.85
C ALA A 74 -10.52 6.68 -10.54
N GLY A 75 -9.56 7.33 -11.21
CA GLY A 75 -9.76 8.58 -11.95
C GLY A 75 -9.96 9.83 -11.09
N THR A 76 -9.65 9.79 -9.80
CA THR A 76 -9.78 10.93 -8.87
C THR A 76 -8.59 11.03 -7.93
N HIS A 77 -8.47 12.15 -7.19
CA HIS A 77 -7.57 12.29 -6.05
C HIS A 77 -8.25 11.97 -4.69
N ASP A 78 -9.52 11.54 -4.71
CA ASP A 78 -10.20 11.11 -3.49
C ASP A 78 -9.54 9.85 -2.92
N VAL A 79 -9.13 9.90 -1.66
CA VAL A 79 -8.52 8.75 -0.97
C VAL A 79 -9.60 7.82 -0.40
N VAL A 80 -9.56 6.56 -0.78
CA VAL A 80 -10.32 5.50 -0.13
C VAL A 80 -9.58 5.08 1.13
N ASN A 81 -10.13 5.37 2.31
CA ASN A 81 -9.53 4.94 3.57
C ASN A 81 -9.53 3.41 3.68
N ILE A 82 -8.34 2.82 3.79
CA ILE A 82 -8.13 1.38 3.92
C ILE A 82 -7.43 1.12 5.24
N ASP A 83 -8.07 0.35 6.11
CA ASP A 83 -7.49 -0.06 7.39
C ASP A 83 -6.88 -1.46 7.33
N SER A 84 -7.41 -2.31 6.44
CA SER A 84 -6.90 -3.65 6.18
C SER A 84 -7.28 -4.06 4.77
N CYS A 85 -6.31 -4.52 3.99
CA CYS A 85 -6.49 -4.96 2.62
C CYS A 85 -6.34 -6.48 2.52
N GLN A 86 -7.25 -7.16 1.81
CA GLN A 86 -7.21 -8.61 1.65
C GLN A 86 -6.00 -9.14 0.85
N ILE A 87 -5.33 -8.28 0.07
CA ILE A 87 -4.20 -8.70 -0.76
C ILE A 87 -2.86 -8.08 -0.32
N GLU A 88 -2.87 -7.01 0.47
CA GLU A 88 -1.66 -6.38 0.99
C GLU A 88 -1.12 -7.13 2.21
N ASP A 89 0.19 -7.08 2.41
CA ASP A 89 0.85 -7.65 3.58
C ASP A 89 0.34 -6.99 4.86
N GLU A 90 -0.07 -7.79 5.84
CA GLU A 90 -0.68 -7.33 7.09
C GLU A 90 0.28 -6.44 7.91
N THR A 91 1.59 -6.72 7.85
CA THR A 91 2.61 -5.90 8.51
C THR A 91 2.67 -4.52 7.85
N ALA A 92 2.57 -4.45 6.52
CA ALA A 92 2.55 -3.18 5.80
C ALA A 92 1.30 -2.36 6.15
N ASP A 93 0.12 -2.99 6.22
CA ASP A 93 -1.12 -2.33 6.64
C ASP A 93 -0.99 -1.76 8.06
N ALA A 94 -0.44 -2.54 9.00
CA ALA A 94 -0.20 -2.09 10.38
C ALA A 94 0.73 -0.88 10.45
N ILE A 95 1.85 -0.91 9.71
CA ILE A 95 2.80 0.20 9.65
C ILE A 95 2.15 1.48 9.11
N ILE A 96 1.37 1.36 8.04
CA ILE A 96 0.64 2.50 7.45
C ILE A 96 -0.35 3.08 8.45
N HIS A 97 -1.07 2.22 9.17
CA HIS A 97 -1.99 2.64 10.23
C HIS A 97 -1.25 3.37 11.36
N ASP A 98 -0.10 2.88 11.82
CA ASP A 98 0.71 3.51 12.86
C ASP A 98 1.23 4.88 12.41
N ILE A 99 1.65 5.02 11.15
CA ILE A 99 2.09 6.30 10.59
C ILE A 99 0.95 7.33 10.64
N ARG A 100 -0.33 6.97 10.41
CA ARG A 100 -1.45 7.91 10.61
C ARG A 100 -1.47 8.52 12.01
N GLY A 101 -1.26 7.70 13.04
CA GLY A 101 -1.17 8.16 14.43
C GLY A 101 0.01 9.10 14.67
N LEU A 102 1.18 8.77 14.09
CA LEU A 102 2.38 9.58 14.20
C LEU A 102 2.23 10.94 13.50
N LEU A 103 1.61 11.01 12.33
CA LEU A 103 1.38 12.29 11.64
C LEU A 103 0.66 13.28 12.55
N ARG A 104 -0.38 12.82 13.24
CA ARG A 104 -1.12 13.65 14.19
C ARG A 104 -0.23 14.09 15.37
N SER A 105 0.51 13.16 15.97
CA SER A 105 1.36 13.39 17.13
C SER A 105 2.50 14.38 16.83
N PHE A 106 3.07 14.29 15.63
CA PHE A 106 4.17 15.15 15.18
C PHE A 106 3.70 16.39 14.42
N LYS A 107 2.38 16.62 14.32
CA LYS A 107 1.76 17.72 13.58
C LYS A 107 2.22 17.82 12.12
N ILE A 108 2.48 16.67 11.50
CA ILE A 108 2.85 16.56 10.09
C ILE A 108 1.56 16.56 9.27
N LYS A 109 1.44 17.50 8.33
CA LYS A 109 0.30 17.61 7.44
C LYS A 109 0.46 16.65 6.25
N THR A 110 -0.62 16.01 5.85
CA THR A 110 -0.70 15.31 4.57
C THR A 110 -0.59 16.30 3.43
N TYR A 111 0.02 15.86 2.31
CA TYR A 111 0.13 16.69 1.12
C TYR A 111 -1.17 16.62 0.33
N ASP A 112 -1.64 17.78 -0.09
CA ASP A 112 -2.80 17.95 -0.94
C ASP A 112 -2.31 18.23 -2.36
N GLU A 113 -2.61 17.33 -3.29
CA GLU A 113 -2.14 17.41 -4.69
C GLU A 113 -2.82 18.54 -5.47
N ASP A 114 -4.02 18.96 -5.05
CA ASP A 114 -4.76 20.03 -5.74
C ASP A 114 -4.26 21.42 -5.34
N THR A 115 -3.87 21.59 -4.07
CA THR A 115 -3.38 22.88 -3.55
C THR A 115 -1.86 22.98 -3.49
N GLY A 116 -1.14 21.86 -3.52
CA GLY A 116 0.30 21.80 -3.39
C GLY A 116 0.81 22.02 -1.95
N TYR A 117 -0.08 22.02 -0.95
CA TYR A 117 0.27 22.22 0.45
C TYR A 117 0.35 20.93 1.24
N GLY A 118 1.23 20.90 2.23
CA GLY A 118 1.43 19.77 3.12
C GLY A 118 2.81 19.15 2.94
N LEU A 119 3.07 18.06 3.66
CA LEU A 119 4.40 17.44 3.67
C LEU A 119 4.38 15.99 3.21
N LEU A 120 3.62 15.11 3.88
CA LEU A 120 3.64 13.68 3.55
C LEU A 120 2.70 13.39 2.37
N ARG A 121 3.28 12.97 1.24
CA ARG A 121 2.54 12.57 0.04
C ARG A 121 2.16 11.11 0.10
N HIS A 122 3.16 10.25 0.18
CA HIS A 122 3.00 8.81 0.09
C HIS A 122 3.88 8.10 1.12
N VAL A 123 3.47 6.90 1.49
CA VAL A 123 4.31 5.94 2.20
C VAL A 123 4.38 4.67 1.37
N LEU A 124 5.61 4.22 1.10
CA LEU A 124 5.85 2.92 0.50
C LEU A 124 6.40 2.00 1.58
N VAL A 125 5.76 0.86 1.77
CA VAL A 125 6.25 -0.22 2.62
C VAL A 125 6.58 -1.41 1.74
N ARG A 126 7.76 -1.99 1.94
CA ARG A 126 8.15 -3.22 1.27
C ARG A 126 8.67 -4.21 2.30
N ARG A 127 8.14 -5.42 2.29
CA ARG A 127 8.57 -6.50 3.18
C ARG A 127 9.23 -7.61 2.37
N GLY A 128 10.39 -8.09 2.83
CA GLY A 128 11.03 -9.29 2.31
C GLY A 128 10.26 -10.53 2.78
N PHE A 129 9.73 -11.33 1.85
CA PHE A 129 8.93 -12.49 2.20
C PHE A 129 9.72 -13.53 3.03
N HIS A 130 10.96 -13.80 2.67
CA HIS A 130 11.82 -14.76 3.36
C HIS A 130 12.64 -14.14 4.50
N SER A 131 13.15 -12.93 4.32
CA SER A 131 13.98 -12.26 5.34
C SER A 131 13.16 -11.66 6.47
N GLY A 132 11.89 -11.32 6.22
CA GLY A 132 11.05 -10.56 7.15
C GLY A 132 11.43 -9.09 7.29
N GLU A 133 12.50 -8.64 6.63
CA GLU A 133 12.97 -7.25 6.67
C GLU A 133 11.94 -6.31 6.07
N VAL A 134 11.82 -5.13 6.67
CA VAL A 134 10.85 -4.12 6.25
C VAL A 134 11.57 -2.84 5.89
N MET A 135 11.28 -2.34 4.69
CA MET A 135 11.69 -1.02 4.23
C MET A 135 10.48 -0.08 4.24
N VAL A 136 10.63 1.09 4.85
CA VAL A 136 9.61 2.14 4.84
C VAL A 136 10.20 3.38 4.18
N VAL A 137 9.53 3.89 3.13
CA VAL A 137 9.92 5.11 2.44
C VAL A 137 8.82 6.15 2.62
N LEU A 138 9.18 7.32 3.15
CA LEU A 138 8.30 8.47 3.24
C LEU A 138 8.56 9.40 2.06
N VAL A 139 7.58 9.60 1.20
CA VAL A 139 7.65 10.55 0.08
C VAL A 139 7.11 11.88 0.56
N LEU A 140 7.96 12.90 0.54
CA LEU A 140 7.65 14.21 1.10
C LEU A 140 7.57 15.28 0.00
N GLY A 141 6.72 16.28 0.20
CA GLY A 141 6.65 17.49 -0.64
C GLY A 141 7.79 18.48 -0.39
N SER A 142 8.66 18.23 0.61
CA SER A 142 9.80 19.06 0.99
C SER A 142 10.94 18.15 1.47
N PRO A 143 12.21 18.53 1.30
CA PRO A 143 13.35 17.71 1.71
C PRO A 143 13.54 17.58 3.23
N ILE A 144 12.80 18.35 4.02
CA ILE A 144 12.95 18.38 5.47
C ILE A 144 11.75 17.73 6.16
N LEU A 145 12.01 16.65 6.91
CA LEU A 145 11.05 16.07 7.84
C LEU A 145 11.26 16.68 9.23
N PRO A 146 10.28 17.44 9.76
CA PRO A 146 10.40 18.01 11.12
C PRO A 146 10.55 16.90 12.16
N SER A 147 11.50 17.08 13.08
CA SER A 147 11.79 16.10 14.15
C SER A 147 12.09 14.68 13.62
N LYS A 148 12.79 14.54 12.47
CA LYS A 148 13.12 13.29 11.80
C LYS A 148 13.53 12.18 12.78
N ASN A 149 14.53 12.45 13.64
CA ASN A 149 15.06 11.45 14.56
C ASN A 149 14.01 10.95 15.58
N ASN A 150 13.17 11.86 16.10
CA ASN A 150 12.12 11.47 17.03
C ASN A 150 10.99 10.70 16.32
N PHE A 151 10.64 11.10 15.10
CA PHE A 151 9.67 10.38 14.26
C PHE A 151 10.15 8.96 13.96
N VAL A 152 11.40 8.80 13.53
CA VAL A 152 11.99 7.48 13.25
C VAL A 152 12.04 6.63 14.52
N LYS A 153 12.45 7.20 15.67
CA LYS A 153 12.42 6.50 16.96
C LYS A 153 11.02 6.01 17.32
N ALA A 154 10.00 6.86 17.15
CA ALA A 154 8.61 6.49 17.44
C ALA A 154 8.11 5.38 16.51
N LEU A 155 8.38 5.49 15.21
CA LEU A 155 8.01 4.48 14.22
C LEU A 155 8.68 3.13 14.51
N ARG A 156 9.99 3.13 14.79
CA ARG A 156 10.72 1.90 15.17
C ARG A 156 10.13 1.22 16.41
N LYS A 157 9.73 2.00 17.40
CA LYS A 157 9.14 1.47 18.63
C LYS A 157 7.80 0.79 18.40
N LEU A 158 6.98 1.32 17.48
CA LEU A 158 5.67 0.76 17.14
C LEU A 158 5.80 -0.49 16.29
N CYS A 159 6.68 -0.48 15.30
CA CYS A 159 6.74 -1.50 14.27
C CYS A 159 7.86 -2.54 14.48
N LEU A 160 8.64 -2.45 15.57
CA LEU A 160 9.83 -3.28 15.83
C LEU A 160 10.83 -3.31 14.64
N LEU A 161 10.92 -2.20 13.91
CA LEU A 161 11.75 -2.08 12.72
C LEU A 161 13.23 -1.87 13.10
N TYR A 162 14.12 -2.59 12.41
CA TYR A 162 15.55 -2.27 12.39
C TYR A 162 15.80 -1.24 11.27
N THR A 163 16.51 -0.16 11.58
CA THR A 163 16.98 0.76 10.54
C THR A 163 18.48 0.57 10.36
N SER A 164 18.92 0.41 9.12
CA SER A 164 20.23 0.89 8.71
C SER A 164 20.03 2.35 8.28
N ASP A 165 20.74 3.28 8.89
CA ASP A 165 20.78 4.66 8.39
C ASP A 165 21.54 4.63 7.05
N ALA A 166 20.86 4.99 5.97
CA ALA A 166 21.47 5.18 4.65
C ALA A 166 21.98 6.63 4.51
N ASP A 167 22.54 7.19 5.59
CA ASP A 167 23.09 8.54 5.63
C ASP A 167 24.51 8.50 6.23
N ASP A 168 25.41 7.69 5.64
CA ASP A 168 26.84 7.83 5.82
C ASP A 168 27.51 7.70 4.44
N ASP A 169 27.39 8.81 3.63
CA ASP A 169 28.40 9.22 2.63
C ASP A 169 28.11 10.66 2.17
#